data_a3872f74a6e74c875df6a76fbb6f2cc0
#
_entry.id   a3872f74a6e74c875df6a76fbb6f2cc0
#
_cell.length_a   1.000
_cell.length_b   1.000
_cell.length_c   1.000
_cell.angle_alpha   90.00
_cell.angle_beta   90.00
_cell.angle_gamma   90.00
#
_symmetry.space_group_name_H-M   'P 1'
#
loop_
_entity.id
_entity.type
_entity.pdbx_description
1 polymer ?
#
loop_
_entity_poly.entity_id
_entity_poly.type
_entity_poly.pdbx_seq_one_letter_code
_entity_poly.pdbx_strand_id
1 'polypeptide(L)'
;IGISGLGDFTSTELQKALAGKIANANLTMGERKMGINGNATPKDVETMLQMVYLYFTNIKKDNDAYNTLIQQYEVGLKNRDLSPETAFSDSLTATLYGHNPRLAPLVYKDLKDINYDRILQMAKERTASARGWEFMIIGNYDENTIRPLICKYLGSLPAKANNVASKRESKMVTGQIENIFTRKMETPKANAYMVWHNETLPYTLEKSIQMDMAG
;
A
#
# COMPACT_ATOMS: atom_id res chain seq x y z
N ILE A 1 -7.42 -3.47 -3.25
CA ILE A 1 -8.03 -4.25 -2.15
C ILE A 1 -8.93 -3.36 -1.29
N GLY A 2 -8.57 -2.08 -1.03
CA GLY A 2 -9.39 -1.17 -0.22
C GLY A 2 -10.82 -0.92 -0.72
N ILE A 3 -11.14 -1.32 -1.94
CA ILE A 3 -12.48 -1.29 -2.53
C ILE A 3 -13.22 -2.61 -2.45
N SER A 4 -12.55 -3.68 -2.02
CA SER A 4 -13.19 -5.00 -1.88
C SER A 4 -14.12 -5.01 -0.68
N GLY A 5 -15.16 -5.82 -0.74
CA GLY A 5 -16.03 -6.08 0.39
C GLY A 5 -15.35 -6.97 1.44
N LEU A 6 -15.95 -7.09 2.60
CA LEU A 6 -15.52 -7.95 3.70
C LEU A 6 -16.69 -8.79 4.20
N GLY A 7 -16.44 -10.07 4.45
CA GLY A 7 -17.50 -11.00 4.85
C GLY A 7 -18.55 -11.11 3.76
N ASP A 8 -19.80 -10.92 4.13
CA ASP A 8 -20.94 -10.97 3.21
C ASP A 8 -21.29 -9.60 2.62
N PHE A 9 -20.58 -8.54 3.03
CA PHE A 9 -20.85 -7.18 2.61
C PHE A 9 -20.01 -6.79 1.39
N THR A 10 -20.65 -6.16 0.40
CA THR A 10 -19.98 -5.33 -0.60
C THR A 10 -19.37 -4.09 0.06
N SER A 11 -18.51 -3.36 -0.66
CA SER A 11 -17.92 -2.11 -0.17
C SER A 11 -18.99 -1.10 0.28
N THR A 12 -20.05 -0.93 -0.51
CA THR A 12 -21.16 -0.02 -0.20
C THR A 12 -22.01 -0.51 0.99
N GLU A 13 -22.29 -1.79 1.07
CA GLU A 13 -23.01 -2.38 2.20
C GLU A 13 -22.21 -2.27 3.49
N LEU A 14 -20.89 -2.49 3.43
CA LEU A 14 -20.02 -2.32 4.57
C LEU A 14 -20.02 -0.87 5.07
N GLN A 15 -19.95 0.11 4.18
CA GLN A 15 -20.06 1.52 4.56
C GLN A 15 -21.40 1.83 5.27
N LYS A 16 -22.51 1.27 4.76
CA LYS A 16 -23.81 1.42 5.41
C LYS A 16 -23.87 0.74 6.79
N ALA A 17 -23.30 -0.47 6.91
CA ALA A 17 -23.24 -1.21 8.17
C ALA A 17 -22.36 -0.51 9.23
N LEU A 18 -21.40 0.27 8.79
CA LEU A 18 -20.51 1.07 9.64
C LEU A 18 -21.09 2.48 9.95
N ALA A 19 -22.24 2.85 9.38
CA ALA A 19 -22.85 4.15 9.65
C ALA A 19 -23.11 4.31 11.15
N GLY A 20 -22.66 5.44 11.72
CA GLY A 20 -22.76 5.72 13.16
C GLY A 20 -21.69 5.05 14.04
N LYS A 21 -20.78 4.27 13.46
CA LYS A 21 -19.61 3.72 14.14
C LYS A 21 -18.35 4.48 13.73
N ILE A 22 -17.44 4.62 14.67
CA ILE A 22 -16.10 5.17 14.42
C ILE A 22 -15.12 4.02 14.51
N ALA A 23 -15.03 3.27 13.42
CA ALA A 23 -14.13 2.15 13.26
C ALA A 23 -13.73 2.01 11.79
N ASN A 24 -12.46 1.77 11.53
CA ASN A 24 -11.98 1.37 10.21
C ASN A 24 -10.84 0.36 10.30
N ALA A 25 -10.62 -0.37 9.24
CA ALA A 25 -9.44 -1.19 9.02
C ALA A 25 -9.14 -1.24 7.52
N ASN A 26 -7.89 -1.07 7.14
CA ASN A 26 -7.46 -1.05 5.74
C ASN A 26 -6.21 -1.91 5.54
N LEU A 27 -6.28 -2.84 4.60
CA LEU A 27 -5.15 -3.65 4.17
C LEU A 27 -4.25 -2.83 3.24
N THR A 28 -2.99 -2.70 3.60
CA THR A 28 -1.96 -2.03 2.82
C THR A 28 -0.91 -3.03 2.35
N MET A 29 -0.46 -2.87 1.13
CA MET A 29 0.59 -3.71 0.53
C MET A 29 1.66 -2.81 -0.05
N GLY A 30 2.85 -2.89 0.51
CA GLY A 30 4.04 -2.23 0.00
C GLY A 30 5.00 -3.23 -0.65
N GLU A 31 6.15 -2.75 -1.09
CA GLU A 31 7.15 -3.57 -1.77
C GLU A 31 7.64 -4.74 -0.90
N ARG A 32 7.84 -4.50 0.39
CA ARG A 32 8.47 -5.45 1.34
C ARG A 32 7.63 -5.78 2.55
N LYS A 33 6.62 -4.97 2.82
CA LYS A 33 5.78 -5.11 4.01
C LYS A 33 4.31 -5.06 3.61
N MET A 34 3.53 -5.83 4.29
CA MET A 34 2.08 -5.79 4.25
C MET A 34 1.59 -5.51 5.67
N GLY A 35 0.51 -4.77 5.80
CA GLY A 35 -0.06 -4.44 7.10
C GLY A 35 -1.54 -4.16 7.00
N ILE A 36 -2.22 -4.24 8.13
CA ILE A 36 -3.58 -3.76 8.31
C ILE A 36 -3.51 -2.63 9.32
N ASN A 37 -3.87 -1.43 8.89
CA ASN A 37 -3.98 -0.27 9.76
C ASN A 37 -5.44 -0.03 10.07
N GLY A 38 -5.75 0.18 11.35
CA GLY A 38 -7.11 0.46 11.79
C GLY A 38 -7.13 1.46 12.94
N ASN A 39 -8.25 2.12 13.09
CA ASN A 39 -8.55 2.91 14.27
C ASN A 39 -10.03 2.74 14.66
N ALA A 40 -10.31 2.93 15.93
CA ALA A 40 -11.67 2.89 16.46
C ALA A 40 -11.77 3.68 17.76
N THR A 41 -12.97 4.11 18.12
CA THR A 41 -13.26 4.51 19.49
C THR A 41 -13.29 3.29 20.41
N PRO A 42 -13.12 3.44 21.74
CA PRO A 42 -13.20 2.31 22.66
C PRO A 42 -14.50 1.49 22.55
N LYS A 43 -15.64 2.12 22.27
CA LYS A 43 -16.93 1.44 22.07
C LYS A 43 -17.02 0.66 20.74
N ASP A 44 -16.26 1.04 19.74
CA ASP A 44 -16.32 0.46 18.39
C ASP A 44 -15.10 -0.44 18.07
N VAL A 45 -14.21 -0.67 19.04
CA VAL A 45 -12.98 -1.46 18.84
C VAL A 45 -13.27 -2.88 18.39
N GLU A 46 -14.35 -3.49 18.87
CA GLU A 46 -14.77 -4.82 18.40
C GLU A 46 -15.07 -4.81 16.90
N THR A 47 -15.75 -3.77 16.39
CA THR A 47 -16.01 -3.63 14.95
C THR A 47 -14.74 -3.54 14.13
N MET A 48 -13.73 -2.80 14.61
CA MET A 48 -12.41 -2.76 13.96
C MET A 48 -11.74 -4.14 13.93
N LEU A 49 -11.76 -4.86 15.06
CA LEU A 49 -11.17 -6.21 15.15
C LEU A 49 -11.92 -7.22 14.26
N GLN A 50 -13.24 -7.09 14.10
CA GLN A 50 -14.04 -7.87 13.15
C GLN A 50 -13.55 -7.63 11.71
N MET A 51 -13.32 -6.39 11.31
CA MET A 51 -12.80 -6.09 9.97
C MET A 51 -11.39 -6.65 9.79
N VAL A 52 -10.51 -6.53 10.79
CA VAL A 52 -9.17 -7.15 10.75
C VAL A 52 -9.30 -8.66 10.55
N TYR A 53 -10.15 -9.32 11.30
CA TYR A 53 -10.41 -10.77 11.17
C TYR A 53 -10.88 -11.15 9.77
N LEU A 54 -11.80 -10.36 9.19
CA LEU A 54 -12.33 -10.60 7.84
C LEU A 54 -11.28 -10.42 6.75
N TYR A 55 -10.29 -9.56 6.91
CA TYR A 55 -9.15 -9.48 5.98
C TYR A 55 -8.34 -10.78 5.92
N PHE A 56 -8.27 -11.54 7.00
CA PHE A 56 -7.60 -12.83 7.03
C PHE A 56 -8.48 -13.99 6.53
N THR A 57 -9.79 -13.85 6.66
CA THR A 57 -10.69 -14.99 6.49
C THR A 57 -11.65 -14.86 5.30
N ASN A 58 -12.13 -13.66 5.00
CA ASN A 58 -13.15 -13.48 3.97
C ASN A 58 -13.11 -12.10 3.30
N ILE A 59 -12.19 -11.93 2.35
CA ILE A 59 -12.19 -10.78 1.43
C ILE A 59 -13.17 -11.08 0.30
N LYS A 60 -14.20 -10.26 0.14
CA LYS A 60 -15.26 -10.40 -0.86
C LYS A 60 -14.93 -9.62 -2.12
N LYS A 61 -15.14 -10.25 -3.28
CA LYS A 61 -15.06 -9.57 -4.58
C LYS A 61 -16.22 -8.57 -4.72
N ASP A 62 -15.93 -7.37 -5.19
CA ASP A 62 -16.90 -6.32 -5.47
C ASP A 62 -16.62 -5.73 -6.87
N ASN A 63 -17.34 -6.25 -7.87
CA ASN A 63 -17.14 -5.85 -9.26
C ASN A 63 -17.58 -4.40 -9.51
N ASP A 64 -18.64 -3.94 -8.84
CA ASP A 64 -19.16 -2.58 -9.07
C ASP A 64 -18.19 -1.55 -8.52
N ALA A 65 -17.66 -1.77 -7.32
CA ALA A 65 -16.62 -0.93 -6.75
C ALA A 65 -15.33 -0.95 -7.60
N TYR A 66 -14.94 -2.13 -8.12
CA TYR A 66 -13.79 -2.24 -9.02
C TYR A 66 -14.01 -1.46 -10.32
N ASN A 67 -15.15 -1.62 -10.98
CA ASN A 67 -15.46 -0.92 -12.22
C ASN A 67 -15.46 0.60 -12.02
N THR A 68 -16.03 1.07 -10.91
CA THR A 68 -16.03 2.49 -10.55
C THR A 68 -14.59 3.01 -10.37
N LEU A 69 -13.75 2.25 -9.70
CA LEU A 69 -12.34 2.62 -9.52
C LEU A 69 -11.59 2.69 -10.85
N ILE A 70 -11.78 1.71 -11.73
CA ILE A 70 -11.14 1.70 -13.06
C ILE A 70 -11.57 2.94 -13.88
N GLN A 71 -12.86 3.29 -13.86
CA GLN A 71 -13.35 4.50 -14.52
C GLN A 71 -12.69 5.78 -13.97
N GLN A 72 -12.51 5.88 -12.66
CA GLN A 72 -11.78 7.00 -12.04
C GLN A 72 -10.33 7.05 -12.49
N TYR A 73 -9.64 5.91 -12.54
CA TYR A 73 -8.28 5.82 -13.06
C TYR A 73 -8.21 6.19 -14.54
N GLU A 74 -9.17 5.76 -15.36
CA GLU A 74 -9.21 6.14 -16.78
C GLU A 74 -9.20 7.66 -16.97
N VAL A 75 -10.06 8.36 -16.22
CA VAL A 75 -10.14 9.82 -16.28
C VAL A 75 -8.82 10.46 -15.82
N GLY A 76 -8.29 10.02 -14.68
CA GLY A 76 -7.05 10.56 -14.13
C GLY A 76 -5.83 10.30 -15.02
N LEU A 77 -5.69 9.09 -15.55
CA LEU A 77 -4.53 8.70 -16.34
C LEU A 77 -4.52 9.26 -17.76
N LYS A 78 -5.69 9.54 -18.35
CA LYS A 78 -5.77 10.25 -19.66
C LYS A 78 -5.11 11.62 -19.63
N ASN A 79 -5.19 12.31 -18.49
CA ASN A 79 -4.66 13.66 -18.34
C ASN A 79 -3.28 13.70 -17.68
N ARG A 80 -2.77 12.55 -17.25
CA ARG A 80 -1.51 12.43 -16.48
C ARG A 80 -0.30 12.98 -17.25
N ASP A 81 -0.22 12.66 -18.52
CA ASP A 81 0.92 13.04 -19.38
C ASP A 81 0.94 14.53 -19.73
N LEU A 82 -0.12 15.27 -19.39
CA LEU A 82 -0.18 16.72 -19.58
C LEU A 82 0.61 17.49 -18.51
N SER A 83 0.93 16.86 -17.37
CA SER A 83 1.72 17.49 -16.30
C SER A 83 3.22 17.32 -16.53
N PRO A 84 3.97 18.42 -16.73
CA PRO A 84 5.43 18.37 -16.81
C PRO A 84 6.10 17.83 -15.54
N GLU A 85 5.54 18.12 -14.37
CA GLU A 85 6.02 17.64 -13.09
C GLU A 85 5.91 16.11 -13.00
N THR A 86 4.81 15.56 -13.48
CA THR A 86 4.61 14.10 -13.55
C THR A 86 5.64 13.47 -14.49
N ALA A 87 5.83 14.05 -15.68
CA ALA A 87 6.83 13.57 -16.62
C ALA A 87 8.25 13.60 -16.02
N PHE A 88 8.56 14.65 -15.27
CA PHE A 88 9.85 14.77 -14.57
C PHE A 88 10.02 13.67 -13.50
N SER A 89 9.02 13.48 -12.64
CA SER A 89 9.05 12.45 -11.58
C SER A 89 9.19 11.03 -12.16
N ASP A 90 8.50 10.76 -13.26
CA ASP A 90 8.58 9.46 -13.93
C ASP A 90 9.96 9.23 -14.54
N SER A 91 10.51 10.24 -15.21
CA SER A 91 11.86 10.18 -15.78
C SER A 91 12.92 10.01 -14.70
N LEU A 92 12.81 10.73 -13.59
CA LEU A 92 13.69 10.61 -12.43
C LEU A 92 13.64 9.17 -11.86
N THR A 93 12.44 8.64 -11.61
CA THR A 93 12.28 7.28 -11.09
C THR A 93 12.85 6.23 -12.05
N ALA A 94 12.55 6.36 -13.34
CA ALA A 94 13.07 5.45 -14.36
C ALA A 94 14.60 5.47 -14.41
N THR A 95 15.20 6.64 -14.34
CA THR A 95 16.67 6.82 -14.34
C THR A 95 17.30 6.21 -13.09
N LEU A 96 16.76 6.53 -11.91
CA LEU A 96 17.31 6.04 -10.63
C LEU A 96 17.25 4.52 -10.49
N TYR A 97 16.23 3.89 -11.05
CA TYR A 97 16.00 2.46 -10.88
C TYR A 97 16.14 1.63 -12.17
N GLY A 98 16.82 2.17 -13.19
CA GLY A 98 17.15 1.45 -14.40
C GLY A 98 15.89 0.94 -15.15
N HIS A 99 14.84 1.73 -15.21
CA HIS A 99 13.56 1.36 -15.82
C HIS A 99 12.92 0.10 -15.22
N ASN A 100 13.10 -0.13 -13.92
CA ASN A 100 12.52 -1.27 -13.22
C ASN A 100 10.98 -1.27 -13.37
N PRO A 101 10.37 -2.30 -13.97
CA PRO A 101 8.92 -2.32 -14.23
C PRO A 101 8.08 -2.31 -12.95
N ARG A 102 8.63 -2.70 -11.80
CA ARG A 102 7.93 -2.64 -10.51
C ARG A 102 7.74 -1.22 -9.99
N LEU A 103 8.58 -0.28 -10.44
CA LEU A 103 8.54 1.13 -10.07
C LEU A 103 8.03 2.02 -11.22
N ALA A 104 7.71 1.41 -12.36
CA ALA A 104 7.09 2.12 -13.47
C ALA A 104 5.73 2.69 -13.04
N PRO A 105 5.41 3.93 -13.43
CA PRO A 105 4.12 4.52 -13.15
C PRO A 105 3.01 3.76 -13.87
N LEU A 106 1.85 3.66 -13.23
CA LEU A 106 0.65 3.19 -13.90
C LEU A 106 0.26 4.19 -15.00
N VAL A 107 0.09 3.73 -16.22
CA VAL A 107 -0.34 4.52 -17.35
C VAL A 107 -1.65 3.98 -17.92
N TYR A 108 -2.37 4.81 -18.70
CA TYR A 108 -3.70 4.47 -19.21
C TYR A 108 -3.75 3.12 -19.94
N LYS A 109 -2.74 2.81 -20.75
CA LYS A 109 -2.66 1.54 -21.50
C LYS A 109 -2.59 0.29 -20.64
N ASP A 110 -2.13 0.43 -19.38
CA ASP A 110 -1.93 -0.71 -18.47
C ASP A 110 -3.24 -1.13 -17.80
N LEU A 111 -4.27 -0.27 -17.82
CA LEU A 111 -5.56 -0.56 -17.17
C LEU A 111 -6.22 -1.82 -17.70
N LYS A 112 -6.08 -2.10 -19.01
CA LYS A 112 -6.63 -3.31 -19.64
C LYS A 112 -6.00 -4.60 -19.16
N ASP A 113 -4.79 -4.53 -18.61
CA ASP A 113 -4.02 -5.69 -18.17
C ASP A 113 -4.22 -5.96 -16.66
N ILE A 114 -4.99 -5.10 -15.97
CA ILE A 114 -5.31 -5.29 -14.56
C ILE A 114 -6.31 -6.45 -14.40
N ASN A 115 -5.89 -7.50 -13.71
CA ASN A 115 -6.73 -8.65 -13.41
C ASN A 115 -7.18 -8.63 -11.94
N TYR A 116 -8.44 -8.27 -11.69
CA TYR A 116 -8.99 -8.15 -10.34
C TYR A 116 -9.02 -9.50 -9.60
N ASP A 117 -9.33 -10.60 -10.28
CA ASP A 117 -9.34 -11.93 -9.65
C ASP A 117 -7.94 -12.33 -9.17
N ARG A 118 -6.91 -12.02 -9.97
CA ARG A 118 -5.52 -12.27 -9.57
C ARG A 118 -5.10 -11.41 -8.38
N ILE A 119 -5.51 -10.14 -8.34
CA ILE A 119 -5.25 -9.24 -7.19
C ILE A 119 -5.89 -9.80 -5.92
N LEU A 120 -7.16 -10.22 -5.99
CA LEU A 120 -7.86 -10.82 -4.85
C LEU A 120 -7.23 -12.13 -4.40
N GLN A 121 -6.84 -12.97 -5.36
CA GLN A 121 -6.14 -14.23 -5.07
C GLN A 121 -4.84 -13.95 -4.32
N MET A 122 -4.01 -13.02 -4.80
CA MET A 122 -2.76 -12.63 -4.15
C MET A 122 -3.00 -12.09 -2.74
N ALA A 123 -4.04 -11.26 -2.54
CA ALA A 123 -4.40 -10.77 -1.23
C ALA A 123 -4.76 -11.91 -0.28
N LYS A 124 -5.64 -12.82 -0.70
CA LYS A 124 -6.04 -14.00 0.07
C LYS A 124 -4.86 -14.91 0.40
N GLU A 125 -3.97 -15.16 -0.56
CA GLU A 125 -2.74 -15.93 -0.35
C GLU A 125 -1.85 -15.30 0.72
N ARG A 126 -1.74 -13.97 0.72
CA ARG A 126 -0.90 -13.22 1.66
C ARG A 126 -1.51 -13.09 3.06
N THR A 127 -2.82 -13.08 3.18
CA THR A 127 -3.54 -13.03 4.46
C THR A 127 -3.99 -14.40 4.95
N ALA A 128 -3.69 -15.49 4.24
CA ALA A 128 -4.10 -16.85 4.61
C ALA A 128 -3.55 -17.35 5.96
N SER A 129 -2.56 -16.65 6.53
CA SER A 129 -1.96 -16.99 7.81
C SER A 129 -1.53 -15.74 8.56
N ALA A 130 -1.82 -15.69 9.85
CA ALA A 130 -1.33 -14.67 10.77
C ALA A 130 0.07 -14.98 11.32
N ARG A 131 0.67 -16.11 10.96
CA ARG A 131 2.01 -16.46 11.42
C ARG A 131 3.05 -15.44 10.93
N GLY A 132 3.81 -14.86 11.86
CA GLY A 132 4.79 -13.82 11.57
C GLY A 132 4.21 -12.40 11.49
N TRP A 133 2.92 -12.23 11.76
CA TRP A 133 2.33 -10.91 11.95
C TRP A 133 2.53 -10.43 13.38
N GLU A 134 2.83 -9.16 13.52
CA GLU A 134 2.87 -8.45 14.80
C GLU A 134 1.66 -7.54 14.90
N PHE A 135 0.93 -7.63 16.02
CA PHE A 135 -0.23 -6.79 16.29
C PHE A 135 0.12 -5.79 17.37
N MET A 136 0.06 -4.51 17.04
CA MET A 136 0.32 -3.40 17.95
C MET A 136 -0.96 -2.62 18.17
N ILE A 137 -1.40 -2.48 19.42
CA ILE A 137 -2.58 -1.72 19.81
C ILE A 137 -2.12 -0.58 20.72
N ILE A 138 -2.40 0.66 20.30
CA ILE A 138 -2.01 1.87 21.02
C ILE A 138 -3.26 2.72 21.26
N GLY A 139 -3.43 3.17 22.48
CA GLY A 139 -4.55 4.04 22.83
C GLY A 139 -5.00 3.93 24.29
N ASN A 140 -6.08 4.61 24.59
CA ASN A 140 -6.75 4.48 25.89
C ASN A 140 -7.79 3.35 25.82
N TYR A 141 -7.50 2.24 26.44
CA TYR A 141 -8.38 1.06 26.52
C TYR A 141 -8.35 0.42 27.90
N ASP A 142 -9.45 -0.24 28.26
CA ASP A 142 -9.51 -1.11 29.42
C ASP A 142 -9.03 -2.51 29.03
N GLU A 143 -7.99 -3.01 29.74
CA GLU A 143 -7.37 -4.30 29.44
C GLU A 143 -8.34 -5.47 29.64
N ASN A 144 -9.22 -5.40 30.61
CA ASN A 144 -10.21 -6.45 30.87
C ASN A 144 -11.25 -6.56 29.74
N THR A 145 -11.53 -5.46 29.07
CA THR A 145 -12.45 -5.42 27.92
C THR A 145 -11.78 -5.83 26.63
N ILE A 146 -10.55 -5.32 26.36
CA ILE A 146 -9.92 -5.55 25.06
C ILE A 146 -9.29 -6.94 24.94
N ARG A 147 -8.77 -7.51 26.02
CA ARG A 147 -8.11 -8.81 26.02
C ARG A 147 -8.99 -9.95 25.51
N PRO A 148 -10.24 -10.12 25.97
CA PRO A 148 -11.14 -11.12 25.39
C PRO A 148 -11.41 -10.92 23.91
N LEU A 149 -11.51 -9.68 23.43
CA LEU A 149 -11.70 -9.36 22.02
C LEU A 149 -10.46 -9.72 21.19
N ILE A 150 -9.27 -9.41 21.68
CA ILE A 150 -8.01 -9.83 21.05
C ILE A 150 -7.96 -11.37 20.93
N CYS A 151 -8.24 -12.09 22.00
CA CYS A 151 -8.28 -13.56 21.98
C CYS A 151 -9.31 -14.09 20.98
N LYS A 152 -10.50 -13.47 20.94
CA LYS A 152 -11.61 -13.86 20.05
C LYS A 152 -11.26 -13.65 18.57
N TYR A 153 -10.71 -12.50 18.20
CA TYR A 153 -10.51 -12.12 16.79
C TYR A 153 -9.07 -12.36 16.31
N LEU A 154 -8.05 -12.00 17.06
CA LEU A 154 -6.67 -12.19 16.65
C LEU A 154 -6.13 -13.55 17.04
N GLY A 155 -6.49 -14.04 18.21
CA GLY A 155 -6.07 -15.37 18.70
C GLY A 155 -6.68 -16.54 17.92
N SER A 156 -7.79 -16.33 17.23
CA SER A 156 -8.47 -17.34 16.39
C SER A 156 -8.04 -17.30 14.91
N LEU A 157 -7.12 -16.41 14.54
CA LEU A 157 -6.65 -16.31 13.15
C LEU A 157 -5.91 -17.58 12.71
N PRO A 158 -6.00 -17.96 11.43
CA PRO A 158 -5.23 -19.08 10.90
C PRO A 158 -3.72 -18.84 11.09
N ALA A 159 -3.01 -19.85 11.63
CA ALA A 159 -1.57 -19.78 11.91
C ALA A 159 -0.78 -20.87 11.17
N LYS A 160 -1.11 -21.14 9.90
CA LYS A 160 -0.39 -22.09 9.04
C LYS A 160 1.02 -21.58 8.74
N ALA A 161 1.97 -22.48 8.52
CA ALA A 161 3.31 -22.09 8.08
C ALA A 161 3.23 -21.36 6.74
N ASN A 162 3.75 -20.13 6.69
CA ASN A 162 3.84 -19.33 5.48
C ASN A 162 5.29 -18.81 5.36
N ASN A 163 6.07 -19.41 4.48
CA ASN A 163 7.47 -19.05 4.28
C ASN A 163 7.58 -18.10 3.08
N VAL A 164 7.07 -16.89 3.21
CA VAL A 164 7.28 -15.85 2.19
C VAL A 164 8.53 -15.08 2.55
N ALA A 165 9.62 -15.35 1.84
CA ALA A 165 10.83 -14.56 1.95
C ALA A 165 10.61 -13.16 1.33
N SER A 166 10.99 -12.11 2.07
CA SER A 166 11.06 -10.76 1.53
C SER A 166 12.30 -10.63 0.65
N LYS A 167 12.14 -10.17 -0.59
CA LYS A 167 13.24 -9.88 -1.49
C LYS A 167 13.19 -8.41 -1.90
N ARG A 168 14.30 -7.69 -1.73
CA ARG A 168 14.43 -6.34 -2.27
C ARG A 168 14.75 -6.44 -3.76
N GLU A 169 13.85 -5.91 -4.58
CA GLU A 169 14.00 -5.92 -6.04
C GLU A 169 14.24 -4.51 -6.63
N SER A 170 13.95 -3.46 -5.85
CA SER A 170 14.19 -2.08 -6.22
C SER A 170 15.58 -1.64 -5.75
N LYS A 171 16.56 -1.83 -6.62
CA LYS A 171 17.91 -1.28 -6.43
C LYS A 171 18.12 -0.09 -7.33
N MET A 172 18.78 0.93 -6.81
CA MET A 172 19.22 2.06 -7.63
C MET A 172 20.36 1.61 -8.55
N VAL A 173 20.43 2.24 -9.71
CA VAL A 173 21.54 2.06 -10.65
C VAL A 173 22.83 2.66 -10.06
N THR A 174 23.99 2.10 -10.41
CA THR A 174 25.29 2.56 -9.94
C THR A 174 26.05 3.28 -11.07
N GLY A 175 26.97 4.16 -10.69
CA GLY A 175 27.80 4.93 -11.62
C GLY A 175 27.25 6.35 -11.83
N GLN A 176 27.97 7.12 -12.65
CA GLN A 176 27.53 8.46 -13.02
C GLN A 176 26.53 8.38 -14.16
N ILE A 177 25.32 8.87 -13.93
CA ILE A 177 24.22 8.88 -14.91
C ILE A 177 23.72 10.30 -15.03
N GLU A 178 23.57 10.76 -16.26
CA GLU A 178 22.99 12.05 -16.60
C GLU A 178 21.75 11.80 -17.47
N ASN A 179 20.64 12.44 -17.13
CA ASN A 179 19.41 12.41 -17.90
C ASN A 179 18.85 13.82 -18.06
N ILE A 180 18.89 14.34 -19.27
CA ILE A 180 18.39 15.66 -19.60
C ILE A 180 17.24 15.50 -20.62
N PHE A 181 16.08 16.06 -20.33
CA PHE A 181 14.96 16.09 -21.26
C PHE A 181 14.20 17.41 -21.19
N THR A 182 13.49 17.72 -22.26
CA THR A 182 12.73 18.97 -22.38
C THR A 182 11.26 18.66 -22.67
N ARG A 183 10.37 19.41 -22.03
CA ARG A 183 8.93 19.41 -22.31
C ARG A 183 8.47 20.83 -22.64
N LYS A 184 7.57 20.94 -23.62
CA LYS A 184 6.97 22.24 -23.96
C LYS A 184 5.99 22.65 -22.87
N MET A 185 6.09 23.89 -22.40
CA MET A 185 5.27 24.46 -21.32
C MET A 185 4.94 25.91 -21.69
N GLU A 186 3.83 26.44 -21.15
CA GLU A 186 3.47 27.86 -21.29
C GLU A 186 4.47 28.78 -20.58
N THR A 187 4.83 28.41 -19.34
CA THR A 187 5.83 29.16 -18.55
C THR A 187 7.09 28.30 -18.44
N PRO A 188 8.24 28.77 -18.95
CA PRO A 188 9.51 28.05 -18.86
C PRO A 188 9.89 27.79 -17.41
N LYS A 189 10.27 26.54 -17.10
CA LYS A 189 10.65 26.08 -15.78
C LYS A 189 11.77 25.06 -15.92
N ALA A 190 12.75 25.10 -15.05
CA ALA A 190 13.80 24.10 -14.96
C ALA A 190 13.80 23.45 -13.59
N ASN A 191 13.92 22.13 -13.57
CA ASN A 191 14.11 21.34 -12.35
C ASN A 191 15.38 20.52 -12.54
N ALA A 192 16.23 20.49 -11.53
CA ALA A 192 17.42 19.63 -11.47
C ALA A 192 17.44 18.87 -10.16
N TYR A 193 17.78 17.58 -10.27
CA TYR A 193 18.00 16.72 -9.11
C TYR A 193 19.38 16.09 -9.23
N MET A 194 20.12 16.11 -8.13
CA MET A 194 21.36 15.36 -7.97
C MET A 194 21.15 14.35 -6.85
N VAL A 195 21.47 13.10 -7.12
CA VAL A 195 21.26 11.99 -6.18
C VAL A 195 22.56 11.24 -5.99
N TRP A 196 22.98 11.09 -4.75
CA TRP A 196 24.08 10.22 -4.34
C TRP A 196 23.51 9.08 -3.51
N HIS A 197 23.94 7.88 -3.78
CA HIS A 197 23.55 6.71 -3.00
C HIS A 197 24.70 5.74 -2.81
N ASN A 198 24.66 4.94 -1.77
CA ASN A 198 25.60 3.87 -1.51
C ASN A 198 24.87 2.64 -0.98
N GLU A 199 24.79 1.59 -1.79
CA GLU A 199 24.13 0.32 -1.41
C GLU A 199 25.01 -0.59 -0.54
N THR A 200 26.30 -0.37 -0.49
CA THR A 200 27.24 -1.20 0.27
C THR A 200 27.42 -0.73 1.71
N LEU A 201 27.00 0.50 2.02
CA LEU A 201 27.09 1.05 3.34
C LEU A 201 26.02 0.43 4.26
N PRO A 202 26.38 -0.30 5.32
CA PRO A 202 25.41 -0.84 6.25
C PRO A 202 24.65 0.31 6.95
N TYR A 203 23.35 0.14 7.08
CA TYR A 203 22.53 1.11 7.82
C TYR A 203 22.91 1.07 9.32
N THR A 204 23.25 2.24 9.86
CA THR A 204 23.35 2.47 11.29
C THR A 204 22.68 3.79 11.61
N LEU A 205 22.19 3.95 12.85
CA LEU A 205 21.56 5.21 13.28
C LEU A 205 22.52 6.40 13.13
N GLU A 206 23.78 6.21 13.49
CA GLU A 206 24.83 7.24 13.35
C GLU A 206 24.98 7.69 11.89
N LYS A 207 25.09 6.75 10.95
CA LYS A 207 25.22 7.06 9.52
C LYS A 207 23.96 7.72 8.95
N SER A 208 22.78 7.33 9.40
CA SER A 208 21.54 7.98 9.01
C SER A 208 21.54 9.46 9.46
N ILE A 209 21.92 9.73 10.71
CA ILE A 209 22.03 11.09 11.23
C ILE A 209 23.10 11.90 10.46
N GLN A 210 24.25 11.31 10.17
CA GLN A 210 25.29 11.96 9.38
C GLN A 210 24.80 12.32 7.98
N MET A 211 24.06 11.46 7.32
CA MET A 211 23.47 11.73 6.00
C MET A 211 22.41 12.83 6.06
N ASP A 212 21.56 12.81 7.07
CA ASP A 212 20.54 13.84 7.28
C ASP A 212 21.15 15.23 7.58
N MET A 213 22.35 15.27 8.17
CA MET A 213 23.10 16.53 8.40
C MET A 213 23.87 17.01 7.17
N ALA A 214 24.12 16.15 6.21
CA ALA A 214 24.86 16.47 4.98
C ALA A 214 23.96 16.95 3.83
N GLY A 215 22.65 16.77 3.92
CA GLY A 215 21.64 17.18 2.93
C GLY A 215 20.89 18.38 3.40
#